data_69a378f9da8a25aae08bfa50ffbe9aae
#
_entry.id   69a378f9da8a25aae08bfa50ffbe9aae
#
_cell.length_a   1.000
_cell.length_b   1.000
_cell.length_c   1.000
_cell.angle_alpha   90.00
_cell.angle_beta   90.00
_cell.angle_gamma   90.00
#
_symmetry.space_group_name_H-M   'P 1'
#
loop_
_entity.id
_entity.type
_entity.pdbx_description
1 polymer ?
#
loop_
_entity_poly.entity_id
_entity_poly.type
_entity_poly.pdbx_seq_one_letter_code
_entity_poly.pdbx_strand_id
1 'polypeptide(L)'
;MEFLEATLTKIVQETSDSYSFIMTIHEGFTWKAGQHVAWQINGFELDAEDRNTRFFTIASTMADGYLMFTTRIADKHTSFKEALLRKIKPGDKIGVARPLGTFALDAEGFKKTLIVAGGIGITPIRALLRAYKDHPVEGHAITVLYSDDRGEFCYKDFWKDLETVPGVEVRLISDREIFMKDTDTYAKDVQNDAEYLIAGSPGMNNAFTERLEGLGIKKENIKTDVFIGY
;
A
#
# COMPACT_ATOMS: atom_id res chain seq x y z
N MET A 1 17.37 -16.02 -5.81
CA MET A 1 16.95 -14.59 -5.86
C MET A 1 18.15 -13.77 -5.44
N GLU A 2 18.52 -12.79 -6.21
CA GLU A 2 19.62 -11.88 -5.90
C GLU A 2 19.10 -10.73 -5.05
N PHE A 3 19.84 -10.32 -4.03
CA PHE A 3 19.49 -9.23 -3.14
C PHE A 3 20.58 -8.17 -3.15
N LEU A 4 20.16 -6.92 -3.31
CA LEU A 4 20.97 -5.74 -3.05
C LEU A 4 20.83 -5.34 -1.58
N GLU A 5 21.84 -4.73 -0.99
CA GLU A 5 21.78 -4.25 0.39
C GLU A 5 21.28 -2.81 0.45
N ALA A 6 20.24 -2.59 1.26
CA ALA A 6 19.78 -1.27 1.68
C ALA A 6 20.07 -1.09 3.17
N THR A 7 20.46 0.11 3.59
CA THR A 7 20.71 0.40 5.01
C THR A 7 19.46 1.01 5.64
N LEU A 8 18.96 0.39 6.71
CA LEU A 8 17.87 0.95 7.50
C LEU A 8 18.33 2.27 8.12
N THR A 9 17.57 3.35 7.87
CA THR A 9 17.87 4.69 8.40
C THR A 9 16.91 5.11 9.50
N LYS A 10 15.65 4.67 9.42
CA LYS A 10 14.62 5.09 10.37
C LYS A 10 13.51 4.06 10.46
N ILE A 11 12.93 3.90 11.64
CA ILE A 11 11.67 3.19 11.87
C ILE A 11 10.66 4.22 12.38
N VAL A 12 9.47 4.21 11.79
CA VAL A 12 8.36 5.10 12.18
C VAL A 12 7.18 4.23 12.60
N GLN A 13 6.66 4.45 13.80
CA GLN A 13 5.41 3.85 14.22
C GLN A 13 4.26 4.68 13.64
N GLU A 14 3.48 4.09 12.75
CA GLU A 14 2.37 4.72 12.03
C GLU A 14 1.07 4.64 12.86
N THR A 15 0.81 3.48 13.45
CA THR A 15 -0.35 3.17 14.28
C THR A 15 0.09 2.35 15.50
N SER A 16 -0.85 1.90 16.34
CA SER A 16 -0.52 1.06 17.51
C SER A 16 0.26 -0.22 17.14
N ASP A 17 0.07 -0.74 15.92
CA ASP A 17 0.67 -2.01 15.45
C ASP A 17 1.26 -1.97 14.03
N SER A 18 1.35 -0.81 13.41
CA SER A 18 1.90 -0.67 12.05
C SER A 18 3.17 0.19 12.06
N TYR A 19 4.21 -0.25 11.36
CA TYR A 19 5.53 0.35 11.36
C TYR A 19 6.06 0.50 9.95
N SER A 20 6.60 1.68 9.64
CA SER A 20 7.34 1.99 8.41
C SER A 20 8.84 1.84 8.64
N PHE A 21 9.50 1.11 7.74
CA PHE A 21 10.94 0.90 7.72
C PHE A 21 11.50 1.67 6.53
N ILE A 22 12.34 2.66 6.81
CA ILE A 22 12.89 3.58 5.82
C ILE A 22 14.37 3.27 5.64
N MET A 23 14.79 3.13 4.37
CA MET A 23 16.14 2.69 4.02
C MET A 23 16.73 3.58 2.93
N THR A 24 18.05 3.55 2.82
CA THR A 24 18.75 4.14 1.67
C THR A 24 18.36 3.45 0.37
N ILE A 25 18.50 4.17 -0.73
CA ILE A 25 18.40 3.59 -2.09
C ILE A 25 19.81 3.12 -2.50
N HIS A 26 19.91 1.88 -2.99
CA HIS A 26 21.13 1.40 -3.63
C HIS A 26 21.29 2.08 -5.00
N GLU A 27 22.50 2.42 -5.37
CA GLU A 27 22.79 2.99 -6.69
C GLU A 27 22.29 2.05 -7.81
N GLY A 28 21.55 2.62 -8.76
CA GLY A 28 20.94 1.86 -9.87
C GLY A 28 19.66 1.09 -9.52
N PHE A 29 19.22 1.07 -8.26
CA PHE A 29 17.94 0.45 -7.90
C PHE A 29 16.79 1.38 -8.23
N THR A 30 15.86 0.92 -9.06
CA THR A 30 14.69 1.69 -9.48
C THR A 30 13.41 0.87 -9.37
N TRP A 31 12.30 1.54 -9.10
CA TRP A 31 10.98 0.91 -9.04
C TRP A 31 9.88 1.86 -9.52
N LYS A 32 8.72 1.30 -9.79
CA LYS A 32 7.49 2.04 -10.05
C LYS A 32 6.56 1.97 -8.86
N ALA A 33 5.77 3.02 -8.63
CA ALA A 33 4.72 3.02 -7.63
C ALA A 33 3.78 1.81 -7.80
N GLY A 34 3.38 1.19 -6.69
CA GLY A 34 2.54 -0.02 -6.67
C GLY A 34 3.30 -1.35 -6.81
N GLN A 35 4.62 -1.32 -7.04
CA GLN A 35 5.43 -2.54 -7.04
C GLN A 35 5.76 -3.02 -5.62
N HIS A 36 6.03 -4.32 -5.51
CA HIS A 36 6.50 -4.99 -4.30
C HIS A 36 7.84 -5.66 -4.55
N VAL A 37 8.57 -5.98 -3.48
CA VAL A 37 9.83 -6.72 -3.53
C VAL A 37 9.88 -7.77 -2.43
N ALA A 38 10.77 -8.75 -2.59
CA ALA A 38 11.18 -9.58 -1.47
C ALA A 38 12.21 -8.82 -0.63
N TRP A 39 11.93 -8.75 0.68
CA TRP A 39 12.80 -8.17 1.69
C TRP A 39 13.42 -9.27 2.52
N GLN A 40 14.73 -9.21 2.74
CA GLN A 40 15.46 -10.21 3.48
C GLN A 40 16.18 -9.60 4.68
N ILE A 41 16.00 -10.19 5.85
CA ILE A 41 16.77 -9.88 7.03
C ILE A 41 17.77 -11.01 7.29
N ASN A 42 19.03 -10.65 7.54
CA ASN A 42 20.10 -11.61 7.82
C ASN A 42 20.74 -11.30 9.17
N GLY A 43 21.34 -12.33 9.80
CA GLY A 43 22.02 -12.17 11.09
C GLY A 43 21.09 -12.16 12.31
N PHE A 44 19.80 -12.45 12.12
CA PHE A 44 18.83 -12.59 13.21
C PHE A 44 18.41 -14.05 13.36
N GLU A 45 18.32 -14.49 14.60
CA GLU A 45 17.78 -15.81 14.92
C GLU A 45 16.25 -15.77 14.76
N LEU A 46 15.74 -16.64 13.89
CA LEU A 46 14.32 -16.83 13.61
C LEU A 46 13.91 -18.25 13.99
N ASP A 47 12.61 -18.45 14.20
CA ASP A 47 12.05 -19.79 14.41
C ASP A 47 12.36 -20.70 13.20
N ALA A 48 12.58 -21.99 13.44
CA ALA A 48 13.01 -22.95 12.41
C ALA A 48 12.07 -23.03 11.20
N GLU A 49 10.79 -22.76 11.41
CA GLU A 49 9.76 -22.79 10.35
C GLU A 49 9.56 -21.43 9.68
N ASP A 50 10.15 -20.35 10.22
CA ASP A 50 9.97 -19.00 9.68
C ASP A 50 11.06 -18.71 8.62
N ARG A 51 10.72 -17.88 7.66
CA ARG A 51 11.63 -17.49 6.58
C ARG A 51 12.21 -16.11 6.86
N ASN A 52 13.47 -15.91 6.54
CA ASN A 52 14.14 -14.61 6.62
C ASN A 52 13.75 -13.65 5.47
N THR A 53 12.80 -14.04 4.64
CA THR A 53 12.36 -13.29 3.46
C THR A 53 10.85 -13.15 3.45
N ARG A 54 10.36 -11.91 3.21
CA ARG A 54 8.94 -11.58 3.06
C ARG A 54 8.75 -10.61 1.90
N PHE A 55 7.58 -10.69 1.26
CA PHE A 55 7.18 -9.74 0.24
C PHE A 55 6.38 -8.61 0.89
N PHE A 56 6.82 -7.38 0.66
CA PHE A 56 6.05 -6.18 1.03
C PHE A 56 6.07 -5.21 -0.14
N THR A 57 4.98 -4.46 -0.28
CA THR A 57 4.89 -3.36 -1.23
C THR A 57 5.89 -2.26 -0.88
N ILE A 58 6.49 -1.67 -1.91
CA ILE A 58 7.28 -0.47 -1.74
C ILE A 58 6.30 0.70 -1.57
N ALA A 59 6.27 1.25 -0.37
CA ALA A 59 5.34 2.33 0.00
C ALA A 59 5.87 3.74 -0.33
N SER A 60 7.08 3.84 -0.87
CA SER A 60 7.70 5.10 -1.34
C SER A 60 7.80 5.15 -2.85
N THR A 61 8.17 6.32 -3.38
CA THR A 61 8.52 6.55 -4.78
C THR A 61 10.00 6.94 -4.90
N MET A 62 10.55 6.95 -6.11
CA MET A 62 11.90 7.46 -6.35
C MET A 62 12.05 8.93 -5.92
N ALA A 63 11.00 9.74 -6.07
CA ALA A 63 10.98 11.14 -5.68
C ALA A 63 11.01 11.37 -4.15
N ASP A 64 10.66 10.37 -3.36
CA ASP A 64 10.80 10.43 -1.90
C ASP A 64 12.29 10.42 -1.46
N GLY A 65 13.21 9.96 -2.31
CA GLY A 65 14.65 9.89 -2.00
C GLY A 65 15.04 8.75 -1.04
N TYR A 66 14.11 7.86 -0.71
CA TYR A 66 14.34 6.70 0.15
C TYR A 66 13.47 5.52 -0.28
N LEU A 67 13.86 4.33 0.15
CA LEU A 67 13.08 3.11 -0.02
C LEU A 67 12.32 2.83 1.29
N MET A 68 11.03 2.47 1.19
CA MET A 68 10.20 2.23 2.37
C MET A 68 9.25 1.07 2.16
N PHE A 69 9.13 0.22 3.16
CA PHE A 69 7.95 -0.63 3.32
C PHE A 69 7.27 -0.38 4.66
N THR A 70 5.99 -0.68 4.73
CA THR A 70 5.22 -0.60 5.97
C THR A 70 4.52 -1.93 6.19
N THR A 71 4.55 -2.42 7.42
CA THR A 71 3.90 -3.68 7.77
C THR A 71 3.20 -3.59 9.12
N ARG A 72 2.14 -4.37 9.26
CA ARG A 72 1.43 -4.55 10.52
C ARG A 72 2.12 -5.65 11.34
N ILE A 73 2.39 -5.36 12.61
CA ILE A 73 2.96 -6.28 13.59
C ILE A 73 1.99 -6.36 14.77
N ALA A 74 0.99 -7.23 14.65
CA ALA A 74 -0.01 -7.47 15.69
C ALA A 74 0.58 -8.26 16.87
N ASP A 75 -0.13 -8.41 17.97
CA ASP A 75 0.33 -9.12 19.18
C ASP A 75 0.81 -10.54 18.86
N LYS A 76 0.08 -11.25 18.00
CA LYS A 76 0.54 -12.55 17.45
C LYS A 76 1.19 -12.31 16.10
N HIS A 77 2.48 -12.52 16.02
CA HIS A 77 3.26 -12.32 14.81
C HIS A 77 4.39 -13.36 14.67
N THR A 78 4.99 -13.43 13.51
CA THR A 78 6.10 -14.35 13.20
C THR A 78 7.41 -13.86 13.82
N SER A 79 8.38 -14.73 13.95
CA SER A 79 9.74 -14.37 14.43
C SER A 79 10.45 -13.38 13.49
N PHE A 80 10.11 -13.38 12.20
CA PHE A 80 10.53 -12.34 11.26
C PHE A 80 10.01 -10.95 11.70
N LYS A 81 8.72 -10.84 12.01
CA LYS A 81 8.12 -9.58 12.47
C LYS A 81 8.62 -9.18 13.86
N GLU A 82 8.89 -10.16 14.74
CA GLU A 82 9.54 -9.91 16.03
C GLU A 82 10.95 -9.31 15.85
N ALA A 83 11.72 -9.84 14.89
CA ALA A 83 13.02 -9.28 14.56
C ALA A 83 12.92 -7.83 14.05
N LEU A 84 11.93 -7.54 13.19
CA LEU A 84 11.65 -6.16 12.73
C LEU A 84 11.26 -5.22 13.87
N LEU A 85 10.51 -5.71 14.86
CA LEU A 85 9.99 -4.88 15.95
C LEU A 85 11.05 -4.59 17.01
N ARG A 86 11.89 -5.58 17.36
CA ARG A 86 12.74 -5.52 18.55
C ARG A 86 14.23 -5.65 18.32
N LYS A 87 14.65 -6.24 17.20
CA LYS A 87 16.06 -6.58 16.99
C LYS A 87 16.73 -5.65 15.98
N ILE A 88 16.03 -5.31 14.89
CA ILE A 88 16.58 -4.45 13.84
C ILE A 88 16.63 -2.98 14.29
N LYS A 89 17.65 -2.28 13.90
CA LYS A 89 17.87 -0.86 14.27
C LYS A 89 18.50 -0.09 13.10
N PRO A 90 18.42 1.24 13.13
CA PRO A 90 19.14 2.07 12.16
C PRO A 90 20.62 1.73 12.08
N GLY A 91 21.13 1.58 10.86
CA GLY A 91 22.46 1.09 10.52
C GLY A 91 22.50 -0.38 10.06
N ASP A 92 21.50 -1.19 10.40
CA ASP A 92 21.42 -2.57 9.94
C ASP A 92 21.13 -2.67 8.44
N LYS A 93 21.54 -3.79 7.84
CA LYS A 93 21.36 -4.08 6.43
C LYS A 93 20.11 -4.93 6.18
N ILE A 94 19.35 -4.56 5.19
CA ILE A 94 18.20 -5.32 4.68
C ILE A 94 18.45 -5.64 3.21
N GLY A 95 18.30 -6.91 2.83
CA GLY A 95 18.34 -7.33 1.45
C GLY A 95 17.06 -6.93 0.71
N VAL A 96 17.21 -6.39 -0.49
CA VAL A 96 16.10 -5.96 -1.36
C VAL A 96 16.25 -6.64 -2.69
N ALA A 97 15.24 -7.41 -3.09
CA ALA A 97 15.23 -8.08 -4.38
C ALA A 97 14.72 -7.15 -5.49
N ARG A 98 14.70 -7.68 -6.72
CA ARG A 98 14.17 -6.98 -7.88
C ARG A 98 12.67 -6.64 -7.72
N PRO A 99 12.21 -5.41 -8.07
CA PRO A 99 10.81 -5.06 -8.01
C PRO A 99 9.93 -5.88 -8.96
N LEU A 100 8.74 -6.25 -8.48
CA LEU A 100 7.73 -7.03 -9.18
C LEU A 100 6.36 -6.37 -9.02
N GLY A 101 5.41 -6.77 -9.87
CA GLY A 101 4.02 -6.30 -9.81
C GLY A 101 3.68 -5.24 -10.84
N THR A 102 2.38 -5.19 -11.15
CA THR A 102 1.79 -4.32 -12.17
C THR A 102 0.60 -3.51 -11.63
N PHE A 103 0.42 -3.45 -10.32
CA PHE A 103 -0.64 -2.66 -9.71
C PHE A 103 -0.35 -1.18 -9.92
N ALA A 104 -1.16 -0.49 -10.70
CA ALA A 104 -0.91 0.88 -11.12
C ALA A 104 -2.21 1.64 -11.38
N LEU A 105 -2.16 2.95 -11.15
CA LEU A 105 -3.19 3.91 -11.51
C LEU A 105 -3.15 4.18 -13.03
N ASP A 106 -4.31 4.21 -13.69
CA ASP A 106 -4.46 4.53 -15.11
C ASP A 106 -5.20 5.87 -15.30
N ALA A 107 -4.55 6.95 -14.89
CA ALA A 107 -5.13 8.29 -14.95
C ALA A 107 -5.30 8.85 -16.38
N GLU A 108 -4.64 8.24 -17.38
CA GLU A 108 -4.81 8.62 -18.79
C GLU A 108 -5.96 7.87 -19.45
N GLY A 109 -6.19 6.60 -19.04
CA GLY A 109 -7.27 5.76 -19.55
C GLY A 109 -8.63 6.07 -18.96
N PHE A 110 -8.68 6.61 -17.74
CA PHE A 110 -9.91 6.95 -17.02
C PHE A 110 -9.88 8.38 -16.51
N LYS A 111 -11.06 9.03 -16.52
CA LYS A 111 -11.22 10.38 -15.92
C LYS A 111 -11.48 10.34 -14.42
N LYS A 112 -11.82 9.18 -13.89
CA LYS A 112 -12.13 8.97 -12.47
C LYS A 112 -11.53 7.68 -11.96
N THR A 113 -11.10 7.69 -10.70
CA THR A 113 -10.62 6.50 -10.00
C THR A 113 -11.25 6.43 -8.62
N LEU A 114 -11.82 5.28 -8.29
CA LEU A 114 -12.13 4.92 -6.91
C LEU A 114 -11.04 4.01 -6.36
N ILE A 115 -10.50 4.39 -5.22
CA ILE A 115 -9.57 3.57 -4.44
C ILE A 115 -10.27 3.08 -3.18
N VAL A 116 -10.32 1.75 -3.00
CA VAL A 116 -10.92 1.08 -1.84
C VAL A 116 -9.80 0.37 -1.10
N ALA A 117 -9.33 0.97 0.00
CA ALA A 117 -8.18 0.46 0.75
C ALA A 117 -8.56 0.08 2.18
N GLY A 118 -8.04 -1.05 2.68
CA GLY A 118 -8.29 -1.52 4.05
C GLY A 118 -7.01 -1.86 4.80
N GLY A 119 -6.88 -1.30 6.02
CA GLY A 119 -5.76 -1.55 6.90
C GLY A 119 -4.41 -1.30 6.23
N ILE A 120 -3.51 -2.31 6.28
CA ILE A 120 -2.17 -2.21 5.68
C ILE A 120 -2.17 -2.23 4.14
N GLY A 121 -3.30 -2.55 3.50
CA GLY A 121 -3.48 -2.41 2.06
C GLY A 121 -3.30 -0.99 1.53
N ILE A 122 -3.22 -0.02 2.41
CA ILE A 122 -2.93 1.38 2.06
C ILE A 122 -1.50 1.61 1.52
N THR A 123 -0.59 0.64 1.68
CA THR A 123 0.83 0.80 1.29
C THR A 123 1.06 1.08 -0.19
N PRO A 124 0.50 0.31 -1.15
CA PRO A 124 0.61 0.65 -2.57
C PRO A 124 -0.08 1.98 -2.91
N ILE A 125 -1.19 2.27 -2.25
CA ILE A 125 -1.95 3.50 -2.50
C ILE A 125 -1.14 4.74 -2.14
N ARG A 126 -0.41 4.71 -1.02
CA ARG A 126 0.52 5.81 -0.68
C ARG A 126 1.53 6.06 -1.79
N ALA A 127 2.14 5.01 -2.33
CA ALA A 127 3.11 5.16 -3.41
C ALA A 127 2.48 5.68 -4.70
N LEU A 128 1.30 5.15 -5.10
CA LEU A 128 0.57 5.60 -6.29
C LEU A 128 0.20 7.08 -6.20
N LEU A 129 -0.38 7.50 -5.07
CA LEU A 129 -0.81 8.88 -4.87
C LEU A 129 0.36 9.85 -4.67
N ARG A 130 1.49 9.37 -4.12
CA ARG A 130 2.72 10.15 -4.06
C ARG A 130 3.27 10.44 -5.46
N ALA A 131 3.27 9.44 -6.34
CA ALA A 131 3.65 9.62 -7.74
C ALA A 131 2.66 10.52 -8.49
N TYR A 132 1.36 10.33 -8.27
CA TYR A 132 0.32 11.17 -8.88
C TYR A 132 0.41 12.64 -8.45
N LYS A 133 0.71 12.93 -7.19
CA LYS A 133 0.89 14.29 -6.68
C LYS A 133 1.99 15.05 -7.42
N ASP A 134 3.07 14.38 -7.81
CA ASP A 134 4.16 15.01 -8.55
C ASP A 134 3.78 15.34 -10.01
N HIS A 135 2.85 14.58 -10.59
CA HIS A 135 2.40 14.70 -11.97
C HIS A 135 0.88 14.47 -12.07
N PRO A 136 0.05 15.37 -11.51
CA PRO A 136 -1.40 15.23 -11.57
C PRO A 136 -1.89 15.39 -13.00
N VAL A 137 -2.89 14.57 -13.38
CA VAL A 137 -3.51 14.62 -14.70
C VAL A 137 -4.70 15.59 -14.64
N GLU A 138 -4.71 16.60 -15.52
CA GLU A 138 -5.79 17.58 -15.56
C GLU A 138 -7.13 16.92 -15.88
N GLY A 139 -8.16 17.27 -15.09
CA GLY A 139 -9.51 16.72 -15.26
C GLY A 139 -9.70 15.29 -14.74
N HIS A 140 -8.68 14.65 -14.18
CA HIS A 140 -8.79 13.38 -13.52
C HIS A 140 -9.16 13.56 -12.03
N ALA A 141 -10.14 12.79 -11.56
CA ALA A 141 -10.60 12.83 -10.18
C ALA A 141 -10.34 11.48 -9.47
N ILE A 142 -9.78 11.53 -8.26
CA ILE A 142 -9.50 10.37 -7.42
C ILE A 142 -10.27 10.49 -6.12
N THR A 143 -11.08 9.47 -5.81
CA THR A 143 -11.70 9.30 -4.50
C THR A 143 -11.03 8.13 -3.78
N VAL A 144 -10.49 8.38 -2.60
CA VAL A 144 -9.88 7.37 -1.74
C VAL A 144 -10.80 7.09 -0.57
N LEU A 145 -11.26 5.85 -0.47
CA LEU A 145 -11.94 5.34 0.71
C LEU A 145 -10.93 4.46 1.45
N TYR A 146 -10.40 4.94 2.56
CA TYR A 146 -9.45 4.19 3.40
C TYR A 146 -10.11 3.79 4.71
N SER A 147 -10.23 2.49 4.95
CA SER A 147 -10.88 1.94 6.14
C SER A 147 -9.89 1.26 7.09
N ASP A 148 -10.04 1.55 8.37
CA ASP A 148 -9.48 0.78 9.48
C ASP A 148 -10.50 0.75 10.63
N ASP A 149 -10.95 -0.44 11.04
CA ASP A 149 -12.02 -0.64 12.03
C ASP A 149 -11.69 -0.05 13.42
N ARG A 150 -10.41 0.24 13.70
CA ARG A 150 -9.95 0.87 14.95
C ARG A 150 -9.85 2.37 14.84
N GLY A 151 -10.05 2.96 13.65
CA GLY A 151 -9.82 4.37 13.40
C GLY A 151 -8.34 4.76 13.43
N GLU A 152 -7.45 3.81 13.22
CA GLU A 152 -6.00 4.01 13.19
C GLU A 152 -5.50 4.01 11.75
N PHE A 153 -5.16 5.17 11.22
CA PHE A 153 -4.77 5.33 9.83
C PHE A 153 -3.26 5.61 9.71
N CYS A 154 -2.57 4.81 8.89
CA CYS A 154 -1.17 5.08 8.54
C CYS A 154 -1.04 6.36 7.71
N TYR A 155 0.13 7.01 7.78
CA TYR A 155 0.51 8.15 6.93
C TYR A 155 -0.37 9.40 7.11
N LYS A 156 -0.77 9.74 8.31
CA LYS A 156 -1.70 10.86 8.60
C LYS A 156 -1.29 12.19 7.98
N ASP A 157 0.00 12.51 8.02
CA ASP A 157 0.49 13.78 7.46
C ASP A 157 0.48 13.77 5.92
N PHE A 158 0.69 12.60 5.32
CA PHE A 158 0.59 12.43 3.87
C PHE A 158 -0.84 12.67 3.35
N TRP A 159 -1.87 12.20 4.06
CA TRP A 159 -3.26 12.44 3.67
C TRP A 159 -3.64 13.90 3.71
N LYS A 160 -3.21 14.65 4.75
CA LYS A 160 -3.40 16.10 4.83
C LYS A 160 -2.72 16.85 3.66
N ASP A 161 -1.53 16.40 3.28
CA ASP A 161 -0.79 16.96 2.16
C ASP A 161 -1.49 16.69 0.82
N LEU A 162 -2.13 15.54 0.67
CA LEU A 162 -2.93 15.21 -0.52
C LEU A 162 -4.20 16.05 -0.69
N GLU A 163 -4.78 16.60 0.38
CA GLU A 163 -5.94 17.49 0.30
C GLU A 163 -5.64 18.75 -0.53
N THR A 164 -4.37 19.09 -0.74
CA THR A 164 -3.93 20.21 -1.58
C THR A 164 -3.89 19.88 -3.08
N VAL A 165 -4.03 18.60 -3.46
CA VAL A 165 -3.97 18.16 -4.86
C VAL A 165 -5.37 18.27 -5.50
N PRO A 166 -5.55 19.09 -6.53
CA PRO A 166 -6.85 19.23 -7.18
C PRO A 166 -7.40 17.90 -7.69
N GLY A 167 -8.68 17.65 -7.43
CA GLY A 167 -9.36 16.43 -7.85
C GLY A 167 -9.11 15.20 -6.99
N VAL A 168 -8.33 15.30 -5.91
CA VAL A 168 -8.12 14.19 -4.95
C VAL A 168 -8.95 14.42 -3.69
N GLU A 169 -9.81 13.45 -3.37
CA GLU A 169 -10.59 13.39 -2.15
C GLU A 169 -10.18 12.17 -1.34
N VAL A 170 -9.90 12.33 -0.05
CA VAL A 170 -9.55 11.24 0.87
C VAL A 170 -10.55 11.16 2.01
N ARG A 171 -11.15 9.99 2.19
CA ARG A 171 -12.06 9.69 3.31
C ARG A 171 -11.46 8.61 4.18
N LEU A 172 -11.20 8.94 5.44
CA LEU A 172 -10.75 8.01 6.47
C LEU A 172 -11.97 7.48 7.22
N ILE A 173 -12.25 6.19 7.12
CA ILE A 173 -13.53 5.59 7.54
C ILE A 173 -13.27 4.47 8.53
N SER A 174 -13.78 4.60 9.77
CA SER A 174 -13.72 3.54 10.79
C SER A 174 -14.97 2.66 10.85
N ASP A 175 -16.06 3.11 10.22
CA ASP A 175 -17.32 2.38 10.16
C ASP A 175 -17.41 1.56 8.87
N ARG A 176 -17.52 0.24 9.03
CA ARG A 176 -17.59 -0.70 7.91
C ARG A 176 -18.85 -0.52 7.05
N GLU A 177 -19.99 -0.17 7.65
CA GLU A 177 -21.24 0.02 6.90
C GLU A 177 -21.13 1.28 6.03
N ILE A 178 -20.57 2.37 6.57
CA ILE A 178 -20.28 3.58 5.82
C ILE A 178 -19.31 3.29 4.67
N PHE A 179 -18.24 2.56 4.93
CA PHE A 179 -17.25 2.19 3.92
C PHE A 179 -17.88 1.42 2.75
N MET A 180 -18.72 0.43 3.05
CA MET A 180 -19.44 -0.33 2.03
C MET A 180 -20.47 0.55 1.28
N LYS A 181 -21.21 1.38 2.00
CA LYS A 181 -22.23 2.29 1.42
C LYS A 181 -21.59 3.32 0.50
N ASP A 182 -20.50 3.93 0.91
CA ASP A 182 -19.82 4.95 0.09
C ASP A 182 -19.23 4.33 -1.18
N THR A 183 -18.67 3.11 -1.09
CA THR A 183 -18.23 2.35 -2.27
C THR A 183 -19.38 2.08 -3.23
N ASP A 184 -20.54 1.61 -2.74
CA ASP A 184 -21.71 1.34 -3.56
C ASP A 184 -22.26 2.61 -4.21
N THR A 185 -22.32 3.69 -3.45
CA THR A 185 -22.82 4.96 -3.94
C THR A 185 -21.97 5.45 -5.10
N TYR A 186 -20.65 5.47 -4.93
CA TYR A 186 -19.73 5.83 -5.99
C TYR A 186 -19.88 4.94 -7.22
N ALA A 187 -19.91 3.61 -7.02
CA ALA A 187 -20.03 2.66 -8.11
C ALA A 187 -21.34 2.81 -8.90
N LYS A 188 -22.46 3.10 -8.23
CA LYS A 188 -23.75 3.35 -8.88
C LYS A 188 -23.77 4.66 -9.66
N ASP A 189 -23.13 5.70 -9.15
CA ASP A 189 -23.12 7.02 -9.76
C ASP A 189 -22.17 7.10 -10.96
N VAL A 190 -21.02 6.46 -10.88
CA VAL A 190 -19.94 6.59 -11.87
C VAL A 190 -19.89 5.42 -12.84
N GLN A 191 -20.29 4.23 -12.40
CA GLN A 191 -20.34 3.02 -13.23
C GLN A 191 -18.97 2.73 -13.90
N ASN A 192 -19.01 2.40 -15.18
CA ASN A 192 -17.82 2.02 -15.96
C ASN A 192 -17.01 3.21 -16.52
N ASP A 193 -17.30 4.43 -16.11
CA ASP A 193 -16.51 5.62 -16.46
C ASP A 193 -15.31 5.82 -15.52
N ALA A 194 -15.14 4.92 -14.53
CA ALA A 194 -13.99 4.92 -13.62
C ALA A 194 -13.24 3.60 -13.64
N GLU A 195 -11.96 3.67 -13.20
CA GLU A 195 -11.26 2.50 -12.69
C GLU A 195 -11.46 2.34 -11.18
N TYR A 196 -11.33 1.11 -10.69
CA TYR A 196 -11.52 0.73 -9.30
C TYR A 196 -10.28 -0.01 -8.81
N LEU A 197 -9.54 0.60 -7.89
CA LEU A 197 -8.36 -0.01 -7.28
C LEU A 197 -8.72 -0.53 -5.90
N ILE A 198 -8.55 -1.83 -5.65
CA ILE A 198 -8.84 -2.46 -4.37
C ILE A 198 -7.54 -2.96 -3.76
N ALA A 199 -7.26 -2.56 -2.52
CA ALA A 199 -6.05 -2.95 -1.81
C ALA A 199 -6.35 -3.26 -0.33
N GLY A 200 -6.25 -4.54 0.03
CA GLY A 200 -6.55 -5.01 1.38
C GLY A 200 -6.22 -6.50 1.54
N SER A 201 -6.79 -7.12 2.57
CA SER A 201 -6.67 -8.58 2.73
C SER A 201 -7.28 -9.32 1.54
N PRO A 202 -6.86 -10.57 1.27
CA PRO A 202 -7.45 -11.37 0.18
C PRO A 202 -8.97 -11.48 0.29
N GLY A 203 -9.50 -11.65 1.50
CA GLY A 203 -10.96 -11.70 1.74
C GLY A 203 -11.66 -10.38 1.42
N MET A 204 -11.05 -9.24 1.76
CA MET A 204 -11.56 -7.93 1.40
C MET A 204 -11.53 -7.71 -0.12
N ASN A 205 -10.41 -8.02 -0.76
CA ASN A 205 -10.26 -7.86 -2.21
C ASN A 205 -11.33 -8.65 -2.95
N ASN A 206 -11.55 -9.93 -2.58
CA ASN A 206 -12.58 -10.77 -3.19
C ASN A 206 -13.99 -10.20 -2.95
N ALA A 207 -14.32 -9.83 -1.72
CA ALA A 207 -15.64 -9.31 -1.38
C ALA A 207 -15.99 -8.01 -2.13
N PHE A 208 -15.05 -7.08 -2.26
CA PHE A 208 -15.26 -5.83 -2.99
C PHE A 208 -15.26 -6.05 -4.51
N THR A 209 -14.46 -6.98 -5.03
CA THR A 209 -14.53 -7.36 -6.45
C THR A 209 -15.91 -7.92 -6.81
N GLU A 210 -16.38 -8.93 -6.07
CA GLU A 210 -17.71 -9.53 -6.28
C GLU A 210 -18.84 -8.47 -6.14
N ARG A 211 -18.69 -7.58 -5.17
CA ARG A 211 -19.67 -6.51 -4.95
C ARG A 211 -19.74 -5.53 -6.12
N LEU A 212 -18.59 -5.07 -6.63
CA LEU A 212 -18.53 -4.16 -7.77
C LEU A 212 -19.03 -4.82 -9.06
N GLU A 213 -18.65 -6.08 -9.33
CA GLU A 213 -19.19 -6.85 -10.44
C GLU A 213 -20.71 -7.01 -10.33
N GLY A 214 -21.24 -7.28 -9.11
CA GLY A 214 -22.68 -7.34 -8.83
C GLY A 214 -23.42 -6.01 -9.06
N LEU A 215 -22.73 -4.87 -9.00
CA LEU A 215 -23.25 -3.54 -9.35
C LEU A 215 -23.09 -3.21 -10.84
N GLY A 216 -22.58 -4.12 -11.67
CA GLY A 216 -22.40 -3.94 -13.10
C GLY A 216 -21.07 -3.33 -13.54
N ILE A 217 -20.11 -3.23 -12.63
CA ILE A 217 -18.76 -2.77 -12.98
C ILE A 217 -18.03 -3.88 -13.73
N LYS A 218 -17.45 -3.55 -14.86
CA LYS A 218 -16.70 -4.48 -15.69
C LYS A 218 -15.41 -4.92 -15.01
N LYS A 219 -15.07 -6.19 -15.14
CA LYS A 219 -13.87 -6.77 -14.53
C LYS A 219 -12.56 -6.08 -14.96
N GLU A 220 -12.48 -5.65 -16.20
CA GLU A 220 -11.31 -4.91 -16.73
C GLU A 220 -11.09 -3.55 -16.05
N ASN A 221 -12.14 -2.98 -15.45
CA ASN A 221 -12.05 -1.71 -14.70
C ASN A 221 -11.65 -1.93 -13.24
N ILE A 222 -11.58 -3.19 -12.76
CA ILE A 222 -11.27 -3.52 -11.38
C ILE A 222 -9.85 -4.08 -11.32
N LYS A 223 -8.99 -3.46 -10.52
CA LYS A 223 -7.63 -3.91 -10.25
C LYS A 223 -7.48 -4.19 -8.76
N THR A 224 -6.88 -5.31 -8.42
CA THR A 224 -6.61 -5.68 -7.02
C THR A 224 -5.12 -5.79 -6.76
N ASP A 225 -4.66 -5.28 -5.62
CA ASP A 225 -3.31 -5.58 -5.14
C ASP A 225 -3.34 -6.93 -4.43
N VAL A 226 -2.55 -7.87 -4.91
CA VAL A 226 -2.51 -9.24 -4.39
C VAL A 226 -1.37 -9.36 -3.40
N PHE A 227 -1.68 -9.32 -2.10
CA PHE A 227 -0.73 -9.62 -1.05
C PHE A 227 -0.54 -11.13 -0.93
N ILE A 228 0.62 -11.64 -1.38
CA ILE A 228 0.99 -13.06 -1.23
C ILE A 228 1.93 -13.17 -0.03
N GLY A 229 1.48 -13.81 1.04
CA GLY A 229 2.36 -14.21 2.14
C GLY A 229 2.18 -13.49 3.48
N TYR A 230 0.95 -13.42 3.96
CA TYR A 230 0.67 -13.15 5.38
C TYR A 230 0.79 -14.42 6.22
#